data_f454dfaf3f963a661c22e2f6d8b9d336
#
_entry.id   f454dfaf3f963a661c22e2f6d8b9d336
#
_cell.length_a   1.000
_cell.length_b   1.000
_cell.length_c   1.000
_cell.angle_alpha   90.00
_cell.angle_beta   90.00
_cell.angle_gamma   90.00
#
_symmetry.space_group_name_H-M   'P 1'
#
loop_
_entity.id
_entity.type
_entity.pdbx_description
1 polymer ?
#
loop_
_entity_poly.entity_id
_entity_poly.type
_entity_poly.pdbx_seq_one_letter_code
_entity_poly.pdbx_strand_id
1 'polypeptide(L)'
;GRCVMPWLWLSVSEVSGKRRRRRTGSSSNASSSSSLSRSSSSFCHNHCTIRRRGTTPSLLQVFLMILCLWLPLLDNGGLVLACGPGRGGGRRPGLRKLTPLVFKQHVPNVSENTLPASGISEGRVSRHDSRFRDLVPNYNADIIFKDEEGTGADRLMTQRCKEKLNTLAISVMNQWPGVKLRVTEGWDEEGKHATDSLHYEGRAVDVTTSDRDRSKYGMLARLAVEAGFDWVYYESRSHIHCSVKSESSSAAKSGGCFPGKSLVRTADGSSKRLDQVQLGERIAALDSHGDIVYSEVIAFLDRSFAERRQFVRLTTESGRVLTLTPAHLVPVEGRSTVFAGRVQPGDKILVRDPADENEVQHRLRWDKVIDNRLVLEEGIYAPLTMEGTVLVDDVVASCYAFVDNQELAHFAFLPYRMWSAVRKFFERRLLEAEDLRYTDARQDSRKGQEGILGYASFLYWISSYVTPSRILYQ
;
A
#
# COMPACT_ATOMS: atom_id res chain seq x y z
N GLY A 1 -22.47 30.00 -2.76
CA GLY A 1 -23.16 28.88 -2.17
C GLY A 1 -22.35 28.32 -1.00
N ARG A 2 -22.97 28.14 0.12
CA ARG A 2 -22.35 27.84 1.42
C ARG A 2 -21.78 26.41 1.46
N CYS A 3 -20.50 26.25 1.86
CA CYS A 3 -19.93 25.00 2.32
C CYS A 3 -20.51 24.63 3.69
N VAL A 4 -21.06 23.43 3.80
CA VAL A 4 -21.47 22.82 5.07
C VAL A 4 -20.53 21.64 5.32
N MET A 5 -19.74 21.74 6.38
CA MET A 5 -18.97 20.61 6.93
C MET A 5 -19.92 19.69 7.72
N PRO A 6 -19.78 18.37 7.61
CA PRO A 6 -20.48 17.46 8.53
C PRO A 6 -19.61 17.20 9.78
N TRP A 7 -20.25 17.36 10.93
CA TRP A 7 -19.75 17.05 12.27
C TRP A 7 -19.63 15.54 12.50
N LEU A 8 -18.49 15.12 13.03
CA LEU A 8 -18.32 13.78 13.59
C LEU A 8 -19.09 13.67 14.92
N TRP A 9 -20.07 12.77 14.99
CA TRP A 9 -20.70 12.32 16.22
C TRP A 9 -19.91 11.13 16.79
N LEU A 10 -19.31 11.35 17.95
CA LEU A 10 -18.86 10.26 18.84
C LEU A 10 -20.05 9.86 19.71
N SER A 11 -20.59 8.67 19.50
CA SER A 11 -21.58 8.09 20.39
C SER A 11 -20.87 7.29 21.49
N VAL A 12 -21.01 7.77 22.72
CA VAL A 12 -20.69 7.04 23.93
C VAL A 12 -21.91 6.20 24.28
N SER A 13 -21.77 4.87 24.26
CA SER A 13 -22.79 3.95 24.71
C SER A 13 -22.66 3.71 26.21
N GLU A 14 -23.63 4.22 26.97
CA GLU A 14 -23.86 3.85 28.37
C GLU A 14 -24.36 2.42 28.46
N VAL A 15 -23.68 1.61 29.27
CA VAL A 15 -24.16 0.27 29.66
C VAL A 15 -24.94 0.38 30.96
N SER A 16 -26.27 0.30 30.85
CA SER A 16 -27.18 0.20 31.96
C SER A 16 -27.25 -1.22 32.49
N GLY A 17 -26.72 -1.46 33.69
CA GLY A 17 -26.81 -2.73 34.39
C GLY A 17 -28.11 -2.85 35.19
N LYS A 18 -28.99 -3.78 34.83
CA LYS A 18 -30.15 -4.19 35.64
C LYS A 18 -29.76 -5.18 36.74
N ARG A 19 -29.86 -4.73 37.99
CA ARG A 19 -29.83 -5.61 39.19
C ARG A 19 -31.09 -6.46 39.25
N ARG A 20 -30.97 -7.77 39.33
CA ARG A 20 -31.99 -8.71 39.81
C ARG A 20 -31.65 -9.14 41.22
N ARG A 21 -32.58 -8.81 42.16
CA ARG A 21 -32.60 -9.34 43.54
C ARG A 21 -33.00 -10.83 43.53
N ARG A 22 -32.32 -11.64 44.32
CA ARG A 22 -32.91 -12.81 44.96
C ARG A 22 -32.41 -12.90 46.40
N ARG A 23 -33.38 -13.03 47.31
CA ARG A 23 -33.28 -13.27 48.75
C ARG A 23 -33.06 -14.76 49.04
N THR A 24 -32.40 -15.02 50.13
CA THR A 24 -32.57 -16.03 51.24
C THR A 24 -31.15 -16.25 51.78
N GLY A 25 -30.81 -16.29 53.05
CA GLY A 25 -31.50 -16.32 54.28
C GLY A 25 -30.54 -16.95 55.30
N SER A 26 -30.53 -16.39 56.55
CA SER A 26 -30.06 -16.98 57.83
C SER A 26 -28.58 -17.39 57.92
N SER A 27 -27.87 -17.15 58.94
CA SER A 27 -28.03 -16.92 60.36
C SER A 27 -26.65 -17.01 61.04
N SER A 28 -26.51 -16.23 62.07
CA SER A 28 -25.92 -16.47 63.38
C SER A 28 -24.44 -16.16 63.68
N ASN A 29 -24.39 -15.27 64.63
CA ASN A 29 -23.61 -15.22 65.87
C ASN A 29 -22.16 -14.70 65.85
N ALA A 30 -22.07 -13.58 66.49
CA ALA A 30 -21.55 -13.28 67.86
C ALA A 30 -20.04 -13.08 67.85
N SER A 31 -19.45 -12.10 68.40
CA SER A 31 -19.51 -11.35 69.63
C SER A 31 -18.32 -10.40 69.71
N SER A 32 -18.60 -9.23 70.26
CA SER A 32 -17.83 -8.44 71.25
C SER A 32 -16.34 -8.16 70.98
N SER A 33 -15.85 -6.96 71.13
CA SER A 33 -15.95 -5.98 72.24
C SER A 33 -15.10 -4.72 71.92
N SER A 34 -15.67 -3.58 72.20
CA SER A 34 -15.22 -2.42 72.94
C SER A 34 -13.75 -1.97 72.87
N SER A 35 -13.48 -0.69 72.54
CA SER A 35 -13.28 0.39 73.51
C SER A 35 -12.86 1.71 72.83
N LEU A 36 -13.53 2.72 73.19
CA LEU A 36 -13.25 4.14 73.42
C LEU A 36 -11.77 4.62 73.38
N SER A 37 -11.50 5.75 72.71
CA SER A 37 -11.29 7.03 73.38
C SER A 37 -10.77 8.15 72.46
N ARG A 38 -11.48 9.29 72.56
CA ARG A 38 -11.12 10.71 72.62
C ARG A 38 -10.10 11.31 71.61
N SER A 39 -10.69 12.22 70.88
CA SER A 39 -10.40 13.67 70.69
C SER A 39 -8.96 14.17 70.86
N SER A 40 -8.52 14.89 69.84
CA SER A 40 -8.03 16.26 69.95
C SER A 40 -7.83 16.91 68.55
N SER A 41 -8.36 18.09 68.47
CA SER A 41 -8.22 19.09 67.42
C SER A 41 -6.82 19.57 67.27
N SER A 42 -6.32 19.72 66.04
CA SER A 42 -5.23 20.66 65.76
C SER A 42 -5.29 21.10 64.30
N PHE A 43 -5.38 22.40 64.13
CA PHE A 43 -5.18 23.17 62.94
C PHE A 43 -3.94 22.76 62.16
N CYS A 44 -4.07 22.59 60.86
CA CYS A 44 -2.90 22.62 60.00
C CYS A 44 -3.20 23.30 58.65
N HIS A 45 -2.40 24.24 58.37
CA HIS A 45 -2.28 25.10 57.21
C HIS A 45 -2.36 24.36 55.89
N ASN A 46 -3.16 24.88 54.99
CA ASN A 46 -3.15 24.54 53.57
C ASN A 46 -1.88 25.11 52.92
N HIS A 47 -0.89 24.27 52.66
CA HIS A 47 0.10 24.52 51.60
C HIS A 47 -0.35 23.77 50.32
N CYS A 48 -0.96 24.52 49.43
CA CYS A 48 -1.27 24.08 48.07
C CYS A 48 0.04 24.08 47.26
N THR A 49 0.75 22.95 47.23
CA THR A 49 1.85 22.72 46.32
C THR A 49 1.26 22.36 44.95
N ILE A 50 1.24 23.28 44.03
CA ILE A 50 0.94 23.09 42.61
C ILE A 50 2.10 22.24 42.04
N ARG A 51 1.93 20.93 42.03
CA ARG A 51 2.78 20.01 41.26
C ARG A 51 2.54 20.26 39.79
N ARG A 52 3.34 21.10 39.14
CA ARG A 52 3.45 21.18 37.68
C ARG A 52 3.84 19.80 37.17
N ARG A 53 2.84 19.07 36.66
CA ARG A 53 3.12 17.93 35.77
C ARG A 53 3.74 18.53 34.51
N GLY A 54 5.03 18.37 34.34
CA GLY A 54 5.70 18.57 33.07
C GLY A 54 5.10 17.59 32.07
N THR A 55 4.18 18.05 31.23
CA THR A 55 3.74 17.30 30.06
C THR A 55 4.91 17.33 29.10
N THR A 56 5.57 16.20 28.93
CA THR A 56 6.49 15.99 27.82
C THR A 56 5.70 16.26 26.53
N PRO A 57 6.18 17.13 25.64
CA PRO A 57 5.47 17.41 24.39
C PRO A 57 5.30 16.07 23.64
N SER A 58 4.11 15.82 23.13
CA SER A 58 3.84 14.64 22.33
C SER A 58 4.75 14.67 21.10
N LEU A 59 5.18 13.50 20.61
CA LEU A 59 5.99 13.36 19.38
C LEU A 59 5.42 14.18 18.21
N LEU A 60 4.10 14.30 18.15
CA LEU A 60 3.38 15.12 17.19
C LEU A 60 3.67 16.64 17.36
N GLN A 61 3.77 17.14 18.59
CA GLN A 61 4.06 18.54 18.85
C GLN A 61 5.52 18.91 18.54
N VAL A 62 6.45 18.01 18.82
CA VAL A 62 7.87 18.16 18.43
C VAL A 62 7.99 18.12 16.89
N PHE A 63 7.26 17.25 16.22
CA PHE A 63 7.25 17.15 14.76
C PHE A 63 6.65 18.39 14.10
N LEU A 64 5.55 18.92 14.63
CA LEU A 64 4.94 20.18 14.17
C LEU A 64 5.88 21.38 14.39
N MET A 65 6.60 21.45 15.50
CA MET A 65 7.60 22.49 15.73
C MET A 65 8.77 22.41 14.73
N ILE A 66 9.25 21.21 14.43
CA ILE A 66 10.31 21.00 13.43
C ILE A 66 9.79 21.36 12.04
N LEU A 67 8.57 20.98 11.69
CA LEU A 67 7.93 21.32 10.42
C LEU A 67 7.75 22.84 10.26
N CYS A 68 7.33 23.54 11.33
CA CYS A 68 7.21 25.00 11.33
C CYS A 68 8.55 25.75 11.25
N LEU A 69 9.64 25.13 11.71
CA LEU A 69 10.99 25.70 11.56
C LEU A 69 11.57 25.52 10.14
N TRP A 70 11.08 24.52 9.38
CA TRP A 70 11.54 24.23 8.02
C TRP A 70 10.71 24.88 6.92
N LEU A 71 9.43 25.22 7.19
CA LEU A 71 8.57 25.94 6.22
C LEU A 71 9.16 27.28 5.68
N PRO A 72 9.81 28.13 6.49
CA PRO A 72 10.36 29.36 5.96
C PRO A 72 11.65 29.19 5.12
N LEU A 73 12.30 28.02 5.14
CA LEU A 73 13.48 27.74 4.32
C LEU A 73 13.15 27.29 2.88
N LEU A 74 11.88 26.99 2.61
CA LEU A 74 11.39 26.63 1.27
C LEU A 74 10.89 27.84 0.45
N ASP A 75 10.89 29.04 1.04
CA ASP A 75 10.29 30.25 0.44
C ASP A 75 11.32 31.15 -0.28
N ASN A 76 12.21 30.55 -1.08
CA ASN A 76 13.09 31.29 -2.00
C ASN A 76 12.75 31.04 -3.47
N GLY A 77 11.48 30.89 -3.79
CA GLY A 77 10.98 30.85 -5.16
C GLY A 77 9.59 31.42 -5.24
N GLY A 78 9.46 32.72 -5.51
CA GLY A 78 8.21 33.43 -5.59
C GLY A 78 7.19 32.74 -6.49
N LEU A 79 6.26 32.00 -5.92
CA LEU A 79 5.02 31.57 -6.54
C LEU A 79 4.07 32.75 -6.58
N VAL A 80 4.15 33.59 -7.61
CA VAL A 80 3.13 34.57 -7.92
C VAL A 80 1.90 33.81 -8.40
N LEU A 81 0.96 33.56 -7.51
CA LEU A 81 -0.40 33.16 -7.86
C LEU A 81 -1.13 34.36 -8.45
N ALA A 82 -0.89 34.63 -9.73
CA ALA A 82 -1.67 35.59 -10.50
C ALA A 82 -2.98 34.92 -10.93
N CYS A 83 -4.02 34.98 -10.11
CA CYS A 83 -5.39 34.81 -10.53
C CYS A 83 -5.86 36.07 -11.26
N GLY A 84 -5.50 36.23 -12.52
CA GLY A 84 -6.11 37.21 -13.41
C GLY A 84 -7.22 36.55 -14.23
N PRO A 85 -8.40 37.20 -14.42
CA PRO A 85 -9.39 36.70 -15.38
C PRO A 85 -8.89 36.93 -16.78
N GLY A 86 -8.09 36.02 -17.29
CA GLY A 86 -7.66 36.01 -18.68
C GLY A 86 -8.85 35.69 -19.58
N ARG A 87 -9.38 36.70 -20.28
CA ARG A 87 -10.16 36.51 -21.50
C ARG A 87 -9.28 35.93 -22.60
N GLY A 88 -8.93 34.68 -22.45
CA GLY A 88 -8.37 33.88 -23.52
C GLY A 88 -9.53 33.22 -24.28
N GLY A 89 -9.83 33.69 -25.50
CA GLY A 89 -10.66 33.00 -26.45
C GLY A 89 -10.02 31.69 -26.88
N GLY A 90 -9.81 30.76 -25.96
CA GLY A 90 -9.41 29.40 -26.24
C GLY A 90 -10.59 28.68 -26.91
N ARG A 91 -10.42 28.21 -28.15
CA ARG A 91 -11.29 27.21 -28.75
C ARG A 91 -11.54 26.16 -27.69
N ARG A 92 -12.84 26.00 -27.28
CA ARG A 92 -13.26 24.83 -26.47
C ARG A 92 -12.69 23.61 -27.17
N PRO A 93 -11.90 22.76 -26.48
CA PRO A 93 -11.49 21.51 -27.09
C PRO A 93 -12.76 20.83 -27.59
N GLY A 94 -12.90 20.69 -28.93
CA GLY A 94 -14.07 20.05 -29.52
C GLY A 94 -14.22 18.69 -28.84
N LEU A 95 -15.43 18.33 -28.46
CA LEU A 95 -15.74 17.02 -27.89
C LEU A 95 -14.97 15.96 -28.69
N ARG A 96 -14.02 15.31 -28.04
CA ARG A 96 -13.16 14.29 -28.67
C ARG A 96 -14.09 13.19 -29.17
N LYS A 97 -14.21 13.07 -30.51
CA LYS A 97 -15.05 12.03 -31.09
C LYS A 97 -14.49 10.66 -30.69
N LEU A 98 -15.23 9.93 -29.88
CA LEU A 98 -14.88 8.59 -29.48
C LEU A 98 -14.92 7.65 -30.69
N THR A 99 -13.90 6.82 -30.86
CA THR A 99 -13.84 5.81 -31.91
C THR A 99 -14.18 4.45 -31.29
N PRO A 100 -15.22 3.75 -31.84
CA PRO A 100 -15.57 2.41 -31.39
C PRO A 100 -14.40 1.43 -31.52
N LEU A 101 -14.30 0.44 -30.62
CA LEU A 101 -13.41 -0.70 -30.81
C LEU A 101 -13.95 -1.59 -31.93
N VAL A 102 -13.04 -2.18 -32.71
CA VAL A 102 -13.40 -3.20 -33.68
C VAL A 102 -13.46 -4.59 -33.02
N PHE A 103 -14.18 -5.50 -33.66
CA PHE A 103 -14.28 -6.89 -33.17
C PHE A 103 -12.90 -7.53 -33.02
N LYS A 104 -12.69 -8.22 -31.89
CA LYS A 104 -11.39 -8.81 -31.46
C LYS A 104 -10.29 -7.79 -31.11
N GLN A 105 -10.63 -6.52 -30.96
CA GLN A 105 -9.71 -5.51 -30.43
C GLN A 105 -9.79 -5.47 -28.90
N HIS A 106 -8.65 -5.32 -28.25
CA HIS A 106 -8.54 -5.03 -26.82
C HIS A 106 -7.71 -3.77 -26.56
N VAL A 107 -7.94 -3.13 -25.43
CA VAL A 107 -7.26 -1.92 -24.98
C VAL A 107 -6.92 -2.07 -23.49
N PRO A 108 -5.65 -1.90 -23.08
CA PRO A 108 -4.45 -1.69 -23.90
C PRO A 108 -4.15 -2.88 -24.82
N ASN A 109 -3.32 -2.65 -25.85
CA ASN A 109 -2.97 -3.68 -26.84
C ASN A 109 -1.86 -4.62 -26.33
N VAL A 110 -2.12 -5.23 -25.17
CA VAL A 110 -1.28 -6.23 -24.51
C VAL A 110 -2.19 -7.31 -23.92
N SER A 111 -1.63 -8.45 -23.52
CA SER A 111 -2.40 -9.50 -22.86
C SER A 111 -2.94 -9.04 -21.50
N GLU A 112 -4.11 -9.53 -21.10
CA GLU A 112 -4.81 -9.19 -19.86
C GLU A 112 -3.95 -9.43 -18.61
N ASN A 113 -3.16 -10.52 -18.62
CA ASN A 113 -2.31 -10.95 -17.51
C ASN A 113 -0.99 -10.17 -17.39
N THR A 114 -0.84 -9.04 -18.08
CA THR A 114 0.36 -8.20 -18.02
C THR A 114 0.19 -7.00 -17.10
N LEU A 115 1.31 -6.43 -16.63
CA LEU A 115 1.33 -5.28 -15.74
C LEU A 115 0.60 -4.03 -16.29
N PRO A 116 0.71 -3.67 -17.58
CA PRO A 116 -0.05 -2.54 -18.14
C PRO A 116 -1.56 -2.76 -18.22
N ALA A 117 -2.02 -4.02 -18.16
CA ALA A 117 -3.43 -4.43 -18.16
C ALA A 117 -3.91 -4.78 -16.74
N SER A 118 -4.72 -5.80 -16.59
CA SER A 118 -5.32 -6.19 -15.30
C SER A 118 -4.38 -7.02 -14.40
N GLY A 119 -3.27 -7.55 -14.97
CA GLY A 119 -2.30 -8.37 -14.26
C GLY A 119 -2.72 -9.83 -14.15
N ILE A 120 -1.85 -10.65 -13.56
CA ILE A 120 -2.08 -12.10 -13.42
C ILE A 120 -3.19 -12.43 -12.43
N SER A 121 -3.78 -13.63 -12.58
CA SER A 121 -4.70 -14.18 -11.60
C SER A 121 -4.00 -14.45 -10.26
N GLU A 122 -4.67 -14.13 -9.17
CA GLU A 122 -4.25 -14.40 -7.79
C GLU A 122 -4.88 -15.69 -7.24
N GLY A 123 -5.64 -16.36 -8.08
CA GLY A 123 -6.32 -17.62 -7.80
C GLY A 123 -7.78 -17.46 -7.40
N ARG A 124 -8.54 -18.49 -7.68
CA ARG A 124 -9.99 -18.54 -7.48
C ARG A 124 -10.40 -18.19 -6.04
N VAL A 125 -11.39 -17.35 -5.90
CA VAL A 125 -12.05 -17.02 -4.63
C VAL A 125 -13.31 -17.87 -4.51
N SER A 126 -13.48 -18.57 -3.39
CA SER A 126 -14.70 -19.30 -3.06
C SER A 126 -15.45 -18.59 -1.93
N ARG A 127 -16.73 -18.95 -1.71
CA ARG A 127 -17.53 -18.36 -0.61
C ARG A 127 -16.93 -18.60 0.79
N HIS A 128 -16.05 -19.61 0.93
CA HIS A 128 -15.36 -19.94 2.19
C HIS A 128 -13.96 -19.32 2.30
N ASP A 129 -13.48 -18.66 1.25
CA ASP A 129 -12.20 -17.96 1.26
C ASP A 129 -12.30 -16.67 2.08
N SER A 130 -11.23 -16.32 2.78
CA SER A 130 -11.13 -15.03 3.49
C SER A 130 -11.29 -13.83 2.56
N ARG A 131 -10.79 -13.94 1.32
CA ARG A 131 -10.89 -12.94 0.26
C ARG A 131 -12.32 -12.72 -0.25
N PHE A 132 -13.25 -13.64 0.02
CA PHE A 132 -14.66 -13.44 -0.33
C PHE A 132 -15.27 -12.20 0.33
N ARG A 133 -14.74 -11.77 1.48
CA ARG A 133 -15.16 -10.55 2.19
C ARG A 133 -14.82 -9.27 1.42
N ASP A 134 -13.88 -9.34 0.48
CA ASP A 134 -13.45 -8.22 -0.35
C ASP A 134 -14.38 -8.04 -1.57
N LEU A 135 -15.24 -9.02 -1.87
CA LEU A 135 -16.24 -8.93 -2.90
C LEU A 135 -17.47 -8.18 -2.36
N VAL A 136 -17.83 -7.12 -3.06
CA VAL A 136 -18.96 -6.26 -2.70
C VAL A 136 -20.09 -6.40 -3.71
N PRO A 137 -21.35 -6.51 -3.28
CA PRO A 137 -22.47 -6.59 -4.19
C PRO A 137 -22.76 -5.24 -4.86
N ASN A 138 -23.14 -5.27 -6.14
CA ASN A 138 -23.58 -4.10 -6.89
C ASN A 138 -25.11 -4.12 -7.05
N TYR A 139 -25.80 -3.19 -6.37
CA TYR A 139 -27.25 -3.01 -6.43
C TYR A 139 -27.68 -1.78 -7.23
N ASN A 140 -26.81 -1.28 -8.14
CA ASN A 140 -27.19 -0.16 -8.99
C ASN A 140 -28.40 -0.50 -9.87
N ALA A 141 -29.49 0.27 -9.71
CA ALA A 141 -30.75 0.07 -10.46
C ALA A 141 -30.64 0.35 -11.97
N ASP A 142 -29.56 1.03 -12.38
CA ASP A 142 -29.29 1.34 -13.79
C ASP A 142 -28.49 0.25 -14.50
N ILE A 143 -28.21 -0.85 -13.79
CA ILE A 143 -27.52 -2.03 -14.32
C ILE A 143 -28.48 -3.23 -14.24
N ILE A 144 -28.63 -3.94 -15.34
CA ILE A 144 -29.38 -5.19 -15.40
C ILE A 144 -28.38 -6.34 -15.24
N PHE A 145 -28.51 -7.12 -14.19
CA PHE A 145 -27.73 -8.34 -13.99
C PHE A 145 -28.54 -9.53 -14.48
N LYS A 146 -27.90 -10.42 -15.25
CA LYS A 146 -28.55 -11.58 -15.85
C LYS A 146 -28.92 -12.62 -14.78
N ASP A 147 -28.01 -12.90 -13.84
CA ASP A 147 -28.19 -13.76 -12.66
C ASP A 147 -28.96 -15.06 -12.97
N GLU A 148 -28.46 -15.85 -13.96
CA GLU A 148 -29.12 -17.07 -14.43
C GLU A 148 -29.16 -18.17 -13.37
N GLU A 149 -28.14 -18.20 -12.52
CA GLU A 149 -28.01 -19.15 -11.43
C GLU A 149 -28.92 -18.81 -10.24
N GLY A 150 -29.44 -17.58 -10.16
CA GLY A 150 -30.28 -17.11 -9.05
C GLY A 150 -29.53 -17.03 -7.71
N THR A 151 -28.19 -17.04 -7.74
CA THR A 151 -27.33 -17.00 -6.54
C THR A 151 -26.88 -15.59 -6.18
N GLY A 152 -27.09 -14.64 -7.09
CA GLY A 152 -26.59 -13.27 -6.98
C GLY A 152 -25.09 -13.14 -7.25
N ALA A 153 -24.42 -14.17 -7.75
CA ALA A 153 -22.99 -14.21 -8.03
C ALA A 153 -22.57 -13.11 -9.01
N ASP A 154 -23.33 -12.89 -10.07
CA ASP A 154 -23.09 -11.83 -11.06
C ASP A 154 -23.03 -10.42 -10.48
N ARG A 155 -23.58 -10.21 -9.29
CA ARG A 155 -23.53 -8.90 -8.60
C ARG A 155 -22.29 -8.72 -7.73
N LEU A 156 -21.57 -9.80 -7.43
CA LEU A 156 -20.38 -9.79 -6.58
C LEU A 156 -19.15 -9.43 -7.40
N MET A 157 -18.42 -8.44 -6.93
CA MET A 157 -17.21 -7.96 -7.60
C MET A 157 -16.30 -7.20 -6.63
N THR A 158 -15.06 -6.99 -7.00
CA THR A 158 -14.16 -6.12 -6.24
C THR A 158 -14.68 -4.67 -6.25
N GLN A 159 -14.31 -3.89 -5.24
CA GLN A 159 -14.74 -2.49 -5.13
C GLN A 159 -14.32 -1.68 -6.37
N ARG A 160 -13.11 -1.90 -6.89
CA ARG A 160 -12.63 -1.25 -8.11
C ARG A 160 -13.50 -1.60 -9.33
N CYS A 161 -13.84 -2.87 -9.52
CA CYS A 161 -14.71 -3.31 -10.62
C CYS A 161 -16.07 -2.64 -10.53
N LYS A 162 -16.68 -2.60 -9.34
CA LYS A 162 -17.96 -1.94 -9.06
C LYS A 162 -17.96 -0.45 -9.43
N GLU A 163 -16.90 0.28 -9.08
CA GLU A 163 -16.75 1.70 -9.39
C GLU A 163 -16.68 1.94 -10.90
N LYS A 164 -15.88 1.13 -11.63
CA LYS A 164 -15.76 1.24 -13.09
C LYS A 164 -17.05 0.85 -13.78
N LEU A 165 -17.73 -0.19 -13.31
CA LEU A 165 -19.02 -0.64 -13.84
C LEU A 165 -20.12 0.42 -13.66
N ASN A 166 -20.19 1.08 -12.52
CA ASN A 166 -21.13 2.17 -12.25
C ASN A 166 -20.84 3.38 -13.16
N THR A 167 -19.57 3.72 -13.38
CA THR A 167 -19.16 4.79 -14.30
C THR A 167 -19.56 4.45 -15.74
N LEU A 168 -19.38 3.19 -16.15
CA LEU A 168 -19.81 2.70 -17.46
C LEU A 168 -21.33 2.79 -17.63
N ALA A 169 -22.12 2.44 -16.62
CA ALA A 169 -23.58 2.51 -16.64
C ALA A 169 -24.06 3.95 -16.94
N ILE A 170 -23.46 4.95 -16.27
CA ILE A 170 -23.75 6.37 -16.53
C ILE A 170 -23.40 6.73 -17.99
N SER A 171 -22.24 6.28 -18.47
CA SER A 171 -21.78 6.55 -19.84
C SER A 171 -22.72 5.93 -20.89
N VAL A 172 -23.24 4.72 -20.64
CA VAL A 172 -24.21 4.04 -21.51
C VAL A 172 -25.53 4.79 -21.59
N MET A 173 -26.10 5.22 -20.46
CA MET A 173 -27.34 5.98 -20.42
C MET A 173 -27.19 7.35 -21.09
N ASN A 174 -26.03 8.00 -20.95
CA ASN A 174 -25.75 9.27 -21.64
C ASN A 174 -25.59 9.09 -23.15
N GLN A 175 -24.97 7.98 -23.59
CA GLN A 175 -24.76 7.69 -24.99
C GLN A 175 -26.05 7.28 -25.70
N TRP A 176 -26.90 6.50 -25.01
CA TRP A 176 -28.14 5.96 -25.55
C TRP A 176 -29.30 6.12 -24.55
N PRO A 177 -30.05 7.23 -24.61
CA PRO A 177 -31.17 7.44 -23.70
C PRO A 177 -32.18 6.28 -23.74
N GLY A 178 -32.53 5.77 -22.54
CA GLY A 178 -33.43 4.61 -22.39
C GLY A 178 -32.79 3.25 -22.50
N VAL A 179 -31.49 3.16 -22.83
CA VAL A 179 -30.72 1.91 -22.80
C VAL A 179 -29.95 1.82 -21.50
N LYS A 180 -30.03 0.68 -20.84
CA LYS A 180 -29.25 0.38 -19.63
C LYS A 180 -28.06 -0.53 -19.93
N LEU A 181 -27.05 -0.49 -19.08
CA LEU A 181 -25.98 -1.49 -19.08
C LEU A 181 -26.54 -2.83 -18.62
N ARG A 182 -26.11 -3.92 -19.26
CA ARG A 182 -26.46 -5.28 -18.84
C ARG A 182 -25.20 -6.09 -18.61
N VAL A 183 -25.05 -6.65 -17.41
CA VAL A 183 -24.01 -7.62 -17.05
C VAL A 183 -24.55 -9.01 -17.38
N THR A 184 -23.78 -9.77 -18.12
CA THR A 184 -24.08 -11.15 -18.51
C THR A 184 -23.34 -12.17 -17.70
N GLU A 185 -22.18 -11.77 -17.12
CA GLU A 185 -21.37 -12.59 -16.24
C GLU A 185 -20.60 -11.66 -15.30
N GLY A 186 -20.55 -12.00 -14.02
CA GLY A 186 -19.79 -11.32 -12.98
C GLY A 186 -18.78 -12.25 -12.31
N TRP A 187 -18.87 -12.43 -10.97
CA TRP A 187 -18.06 -13.42 -10.28
C TRP A 187 -18.56 -14.83 -10.56
N ASP A 188 -17.69 -15.66 -11.15
CA ASP A 188 -18.00 -17.03 -11.49
C ASP A 188 -17.65 -17.97 -10.32
N GLU A 189 -18.69 -18.53 -9.68
CA GLU A 189 -18.53 -19.55 -8.63
C GLU A 189 -18.58 -20.99 -9.18
N GLU A 190 -19.09 -21.20 -10.38
CA GLU A 190 -19.31 -22.53 -10.95
C GLU A 190 -18.09 -23.09 -11.66
N GLY A 191 -17.23 -22.24 -12.20
CA GLY A 191 -16.00 -22.69 -12.85
C GLY A 191 -16.13 -22.91 -14.35
N LYS A 192 -16.90 -22.06 -15.02
CA LYS A 192 -17.15 -22.14 -16.47
C LYS A 192 -16.08 -21.47 -17.33
N HIS A 193 -15.17 -20.72 -16.72
CA HIS A 193 -14.08 -20.00 -17.38
C HIS A 193 -12.75 -20.76 -17.35
N ALA A 194 -11.72 -20.21 -18.04
CA ALA A 194 -10.35 -20.70 -17.95
C ALA A 194 -9.83 -20.60 -16.51
N THR A 195 -8.89 -21.48 -16.14
CA THR A 195 -8.39 -21.62 -14.75
C THR A 195 -7.78 -20.35 -14.16
N ASP A 196 -7.30 -19.45 -15.01
CA ASP A 196 -6.68 -18.17 -14.68
C ASP A 196 -7.60 -16.97 -14.93
N SER A 197 -8.89 -17.19 -15.16
CA SER A 197 -9.87 -16.14 -15.43
C SER A 197 -10.06 -15.23 -14.22
N LEU A 198 -10.11 -13.92 -14.49
CA LEU A 198 -10.34 -12.89 -13.47
C LEU A 198 -11.80 -12.83 -12.99
N HIS A 199 -12.75 -13.51 -13.68
CA HIS A 199 -14.12 -13.71 -13.19
C HIS A 199 -14.11 -14.46 -11.84
N TYR A 200 -13.23 -15.43 -11.64
CA TYR A 200 -13.11 -16.16 -10.38
C TYR A 200 -12.70 -15.30 -9.18
N GLU A 201 -12.21 -14.09 -9.44
CA GLU A 201 -11.75 -13.15 -8.42
C GLU A 201 -12.69 -11.94 -8.28
N GLY A 202 -13.80 -11.91 -9.05
CA GLY A 202 -14.69 -10.74 -9.14
C GLY A 202 -14.02 -9.49 -9.72
N ARG A 203 -12.94 -9.67 -10.47
CA ARG A 203 -12.17 -8.62 -11.14
C ARG A 203 -12.56 -8.42 -12.60
N ALA A 204 -13.38 -9.30 -13.15
CA ALA A 204 -13.86 -9.21 -14.52
C ALA A 204 -15.39 -9.22 -14.57
N VAL A 205 -15.93 -8.60 -15.60
CA VAL A 205 -17.35 -8.61 -15.94
C VAL A 205 -17.54 -8.65 -17.45
N ASP A 206 -18.52 -9.42 -17.89
CA ASP A 206 -18.98 -9.42 -19.27
C ASP A 206 -20.23 -8.54 -19.40
N VAL A 207 -20.20 -7.62 -20.34
CA VAL A 207 -21.24 -6.61 -20.47
C VAL A 207 -21.83 -6.52 -21.88
N THR A 208 -23.11 -6.15 -21.92
CA THR A 208 -23.87 -5.85 -23.12
C THR A 208 -24.75 -4.63 -22.87
N THR A 209 -25.52 -4.22 -23.86
CA THR A 209 -26.62 -3.27 -23.69
C THR A 209 -27.94 -3.99 -23.42
N SER A 210 -28.87 -3.33 -22.73
CA SER A 210 -30.17 -3.91 -22.36
C SER A 210 -31.02 -4.31 -23.58
N ASP A 211 -30.88 -3.57 -24.67
CA ASP A 211 -31.55 -3.84 -25.97
C ASP A 211 -30.84 -4.92 -26.82
N ARG A 212 -29.67 -5.37 -26.39
CA ARG A 212 -28.84 -6.38 -27.08
C ARG A 212 -28.46 -6.03 -28.51
N ASP A 213 -28.47 -4.74 -28.86
CA ASP A 213 -28.08 -4.27 -30.16
C ASP A 213 -26.57 -4.34 -30.37
N ARG A 214 -26.15 -5.33 -31.16
CA ARG A 214 -24.72 -5.60 -31.46
C ARG A 214 -24.01 -4.45 -32.16
N SER A 215 -24.74 -3.57 -32.86
CA SER A 215 -24.15 -2.39 -33.51
C SER A 215 -23.56 -1.41 -32.51
N LYS A 216 -24.01 -1.45 -31.25
CA LYS A 216 -23.54 -0.62 -30.13
C LYS A 216 -22.29 -1.15 -29.44
N TYR A 217 -21.94 -2.44 -29.60
CA TYR A 217 -20.92 -3.10 -28.80
C TYR A 217 -19.51 -2.52 -28.97
N GLY A 218 -19.15 -2.11 -30.20
CA GLY A 218 -17.85 -1.43 -30.39
C GLY A 218 -17.76 -0.10 -29.64
N MET A 219 -18.85 0.66 -29.57
CA MET A 219 -18.92 1.89 -28.79
C MET A 219 -19.03 1.58 -27.30
N LEU A 220 -19.77 0.54 -26.90
CA LEU A 220 -19.80 0.07 -25.50
C LEU A 220 -18.40 -0.26 -24.99
N ALA A 221 -17.60 -0.98 -25.78
CA ALA A 221 -16.20 -1.26 -25.45
C ALA A 221 -15.37 0.02 -25.29
N ARG A 222 -15.57 1.02 -26.17
CA ARG A 222 -14.91 2.32 -26.03
C ARG A 222 -15.33 3.03 -24.73
N LEU A 223 -16.60 3.03 -24.40
CA LEU A 223 -17.11 3.62 -23.15
C LEU A 223 -16.53 2.91 -21.92
N ALA A 224 -16.31 1.59 -21.97
CA ALA A 224 -15.66 0.86 -20.91
C ALA A 224 -14.20 1.29 -20.71
N VAL A 225 -13.46 1.53 -21.81
CA VAL A 225 -12.10 2.11 -21.73
C VAL A 225 -12.14 3.49 -21.09
N GLU A 226 -13.06 4.36 -21.48
CA GLU A 226 -13.20 5.72 -20.92
C GLU A 226 -13.70 5.68 -19.45
N ALA A 227 -14.46 4.66 -19.04
CA ALA A 227 -14.87 4.42 -17.66
C ALA A 227 -13.67 4.00 -16.75
N GLY A 228 -12.54 3.64 -17.38
CA GLY A 228 -11.28 3.34 -16.71
C GLY A 228 -11.13 1.88 -16.26
N PHE A 229 -11.76 0.93 -16.97
CA PHE A 229 -11.36 -0.46 -16.87
C PHE A 229 -9.89 -0.61 -17.29
N ASP A 230 -9.14 -1.47 -16.62
CA ASP A 230 -7.71 -1.63 -16.88
C ASP A 230 -7.44 -2.46 -18.14
N TRP A 231 -8.39 -3.31 -18.53
CA TRP A 231 -8.39 -4.04 -19.79
C TRP A 231 -9.81 -4.24 -20.29
N VAL A 232 -10.03 -3.97 -21.59
CA VAL A 232 -11.33 -4.10 -22.27
C VAL A 232 -11.13 -4.84 -23.58
N TYR A 233 -11.89 -5.88 -23.79
CA TYR A 233 -11.79 -6.72 -24.97
C TYR A 233 -13.15 -6.89 -25.66
N TYR A 234 -13.25 -6.53 -26.93
CA TYR A 234 -14.40 -6.89 -27.74
C TYR A 234 -14.28 -8.37 -28.12
N GLU A 235 -14.50 -9.22 -27.14
CA GLU A 235 -14.17 -10.63 -27.19
C GLU A 235 -15.09 -11.42 -28.11
N SER A 236 -16.38 -11.22 -27.99
CA SER A 236 -17.37 -11.97 -28.74
C SER A 236 -18.44 -11.07 -29.34
N ARG A 237 -19.23 -11.64 -30.24
CA ARG A 237 -20.42 -10.92 -30.77
C ARG A 237 -21.57 -10.86 -29.75
N SER A 238 -21.43 -11.51 -28.61
CA SER A 238 -22.45 -11.58 -27.54
C SER A 238 -22.14 -10.67 -26.36
N HIS A 239 -20.87 -10.30 -26.11
CA HIS A 239 -20.45 -9.49 -24.97
C HIS A 239 -19.12 -8.77 -25.21
N ILE A 240 -18.86 -7.82 -24.35
CA ILE A 240 -17.58 -7.16 -24.16
C ILE A 240 -17.03 -7.60 -22.79
N HIS A 241 -15.84 -8.17 -22.79
CA HIS A 241 -15.12 -8.51 -21.56
C HIS A 241 -14.40 -7.28 -21.03
N CYS A 242 -14.51 -7.01 -19.71
CA CYS A 242 -13.90 -5.88 -19.03
C CYS A 242 -13.30 -6.33 -17.72
N SER A 243 -12.04 -5.98 -17.46
CA SER A 243 -11.38 -6.36 -16.20
C SER A 243 -10.60 -5.24 -15.56
N VAL A 244 -10.27 -5.42 -14.29
CA VAL A 244 -9.54 -4.45 -13.46
C VAL A 244 -8.35 -5.09 -12.77
N LYS A 245 -7.36 -4.26 -12.44
CA LYS A 245 -6.22 -4.64 -11.60
C LYS A 245 -6.69 -5.09 -10.22
N SER A 246 -5.94 -6.01 -9.63
CA SER A 246 -6.14 -6.38 -8.24
C SER A 246 -5.93 -5.18 -7.32
N GLU A 247 -6.67 -5.13 -6.23
CA GLU A 247 -6.49 -4.13 -5.18
C GLU A 247 -5.13 -4.27 -4.49
N SER A 248 -4.58 -5.50 -4.45
CA SER A 248 -3.23 -5.79 -3.96
C SER A 248 -2.14 -5.19 -4.85
N SER A 249 -2.42 -5.04 -6.16
CA SER A 249 -1.49 -4.43 -7.13
C SER A 249 -1.57 -2.91 -7.20
N SER A 250 -2.54 -2.28 -6.49
CA SER A 250 -2.67 -0.83 -6.50
C SER A 250 -1.52 -0.17 -5.74
N ALA A 251 -0.85 0.79 -6.38
CA ALA A 251 0.31 1.49 -5.84
C ALA A 251 0.05 2.14 -4.47
N ALA A 252 -1.21 2.52 -4.19
CA ALA A 252 -1.60 3.16 -2.93
C ALA A 252 -1.51 2.22 -1.71
N LYS A 253 -1.56 0.89 -1.93
CA LYS A 253 -1.46 -0.12 -0.87
C LYS A 253 -0.09 -0.82 -0.85
N SER A 254 0.66 -0.75 -1.96
CA SER A 254 1.94 -1.43 -2.10
C SER A 254 3.10 -0.45 -1.98
N GLY A 255 3.58 -0.21 -0.77
CA GLY A 255 4.95 0.28 -0.58
C GLY A 255 5.95 -0.57 -1.39
N GLY A 256 7.20 -0.11 -1.57
CA GLY A 256 8.24 -0.93 -2.19
C GLY A 256 8.56 -2.12 -1.32
N CYS A 257 8.28 -3.32 -1.79
CA CYS A 257 8.45 -4.54 -1.02
C CYS A 257 9.16 -5.62 -1.81
N PHE A 258 9.79 -6.53 -1.08
CA PHE A 258 10.37 -7.79 -1.57
C PHE A 258 9.60 -8.97 -0.98
N PRO A 259 9.58 -10.14 -1.65
CA PRO A 259 9.03 -11.35 -1.06
C PRO A 259 9.87 -11.87 0.11
N GLY A 260 9.25 -12.54 1.06
CA GLY A 260 9.92 -13.03 2.27
C GLY A 260 11.08 -13.99 2.03
N LYS A 261 11.05 -14.73 0.92
CA LYS A 261 12.10 -15.69 0.54
C LYS A 261 13.36 -15.06 -0.06
N SER A 262 13.32 -13.79 -0.48
CA SER A 262 14.49 -13.08 -1.01
C SER A 262 15.61 -13.00 -0.01
N LEU A 263 16.85 -13.06 -0.48
CA LEU A 263 18.05 -13.17 0.36
C LEU A 263 18.76 -11.81 0.49
N VAL A 264 19.22 -11.53 1.67
CA VAL A 264 20.14 -10.41 1.96
C VAL A 264 21.40 -10.95 2.61
N ARG A 265 22.53 -10.27 2.41
CA ARG A 265 23.77 -10.60 3.08
C ARG A 265 23.88 -9.83 4.38
N THR A 266 24.31 -10.50 5.42
CA THR A 266 24.53 -9.94 6.75
C THR A 266 26.02 -9.63 6.97
N ALA A 267 26.33 -8.83 7.99
CA ALA A 267 27.71 -8.36 8.25
C ALA A 267 28.69 -9.48 8.62
N ASP A 268 28.20 -10.65 8.99
CA ASP A 268 28.99 -11.86 9.23
C ASP A 268 29.30 -12.66 7.95
N GLY A 269 28.87 -12.15 6.77
CA GLY A 269 29.06 -12.78 5.47
C GLY A 269 28.03 -13.85 5.12
N SER A 270 27.09 -14.16 6.02
CA SER A 270 26.02 -15.13 5.76
C SER A 270 24.90 -14.56 4.88
N SER A 271 24.15 -15.42 4.23
CA SER A 271 22.92 -15.04 3.52
C SER A 271 21.72 -15.39 4.38
N LYS A 272 20.79 -14.44 4.52
CA LYS A 272 19.59 -14.56 5.34
C LYS A 272 18.35 -14.20 4.55
N ARG A 273 17.24 -14.92 4.75
CA ARG A 273 15.96 -14.58 4.14
C ARG A 273 15.38 -13.31 4.77
N LEU A 274 14.71 -12.49 3.96
CA LEU A 274 14.10 -11.24 4.44
C LEU A 274 13.03 -11.46 5.52
N ASP A 275 12.30 -12.59 5.47
CA ASP A 275 11.32 -12.95 6.51
C ASP A 275 11.97 -13.23 7.88
N GLN A 276 13.27 -13.51 7.92
CA GLN A 276 14.04 -13.77 9.13
C GLN A 276 14.83 -12.55 9.64
N VAL A 277 14.94 -11.49 8.81
CA VAL A 277 15.68 -10.28 9.19
C VAL A 277 14.94 -9.54 10.31
N GLN A 278 15.70 -9.06 11.29
CA GLN A 278 15.18 -8.33 12.45
C GLN A 278 15.65 -6.87 12.44
N LEU A 279 14.93 -6.02 13.17
CA LEU A 279 15.34 -4.64 13.40
C LEU A 279 16.68 -4.62 14.16
N GLY A 280 17.59 -3.75 13.71
CA GLY A 280 18.92 -3.61 14.28
C GLY A 280 19.98 -4.51 13.62
N GLU A 281 19.60 -5.48 12.78
CA GLU A 281 20.55 -6.28 12.02
C GLU A 281 21.19 -5.45 10.91
N ARG A 282 22.43 -5.76 10.59
CA ARG A 282 23.18 -5.07 9.52
C ARG A 282 23.18 -5.93 8.28
N ILE A 283 22.63 -5.38 7.19
CA ILE A 283 22.53 -6.02 5.88
C ILE A 283 23.29 -5.21 4.83
N ALA A 284 23.67 -5.85 3.73
CA ALA A 284 24.39 -5.21 2.64
C ALA A 284 23.53 -4.11 2.00
N ALA A 285 24.13 -2.96 1.83
CA ALA A 285 23.58 -1.75 1.24
C ALA A 285 24.62 -1.05 0.38
N LEU A 286 24.20 -0.08 -0.41
CA LEU A 286 25.08 0.80 -1.18
C LEU A 286 25.14 2.16 -0.48
N ASP A 287 26.34 2.66 -0.23
CA ASP A 287 26.53 4.01 0.30
C ASP A 287 26.48 5.09 -0.78
N SER A 288 26.63 6.36 -0.40
CA SER A 288 26.63 7.50 -1.32
C SER A 288 27.86 7.56 -2.25
N HIS A 289 28.90 6.79 -1.97
CA HIS A 289 30.12 6.70 -2.80
C HIS A 289 30.04 5.56 -3.83
N GLY A 290 29.02 4.70 -3.71
CA GLY A 290 28.84 3.54 -4.57
C GLY A 290 29.53 2.29 -4.04
N ASP A 291 29.95 2.28 -2.77
CA ASP A 291 30.59 1.14 -2.13
C ASP A 291 29.57 0.28 -1.38
N ILE A 292 29.79 -1.04 -1.35
CA ILE A 292 28.95 -1.95 -0.56
C ILE A 292 29.35 -1.83 0.92
N VAL A 293 28.36 -1.44 1.72
CA VAL A 293 28.49 -1.32 3.16
C VAL A 293 27.43 -2.17 3.87
N TYR A 294 27.70 -2.54 5.13
CA TYR A 294 26.67 -3.19 5.95
C TYR A 294 25.96 -2.16 6.80
N SER A 295 24.74 -1.82 6.38
CA SER A 295 23.88 -0.81 6.99
C SER A 295 22.82 -1.44 7.86
N GLU A 296 22.47 -0.80 8.95
CA GLU A 296 21.49 -1.32 9.89
C GLU A 296 20.06 -1.13 9.41
N VAL A 297 19.22 -2.15 9.58
CA VAL A 297 17.77 -2.09 9.36
C VAL A 297 17.13 -1.34 10.52
N ILE A 298 16.73 -0.09 10.26
CA ILE A 298 16.15 0.81 11.27
C ILE A 298 14.64 0.70 11.39
N ALA A 299 13.98 0.21 10.32
CA ALA A 299 12.54 -0.04 10.28
C ALA A 299 12.19 -1.05 9.18
N PHE A 300 10.96 -1.57 9.23
CA PHE A 300 10.27 -2.08 8.05
C PHE A 300 9.19 -1.06 7.66
N LEU A 301 9.23 -0.57 6.44
CA LEU A 301 8.23 0.38 5.93
C LEU A 301 6.88 -0.29 5.72
N ASP A 302 6.91 -1.57 5.32
CA ASP A 302 5.78 -2.48 5.26
C ASP A 302 6.26 -3.90 5.60
N ARG A 303 5.46 -4.67 6.33
CA ARG A 303 5.76 -6.04 6.71
C ARG A 303 4.49 -6.85 6.88
N SER A 304 4.36 -7.93 6.12
CA SER A 304 3.31 -8.94 6.31
C SER A 304 3.85 -10.33 6.00
N PHE A 305 3.52 -11.31 6.83
CA PHE A 305 4.05 -12.68 6.70
C PHE A 305 3.26 -13.52 5.71
N ALA A 306 1.96 -13.34 5.63
CA ALA A 306 1.03 -14.22 4.91
C ALA A 306 0.40 -13.56 3.68
N GLU A 307 0.59 -12.26 3.48
CA GLU A 307 -0.02 -11.57 2.34
C GLU A 307 0.64 -12.00 1.04
N ARG A 308 -0.17 -12.37 0.05
CA ARG A 308 0.27 -12.68 -1.31
C ARG A 308 0.10 -11.45 -2.18
N ARG A 309 1.14 -11.10 -2.94
CA ARG A 309 1.12 -9.96 -3.88
C ARG A 309 1.73 -10.30 -5.21
N GLN A 310 1.37 -9.49 -6.20
CA GLN A 310 2.02 -9.52 -7.51
C GLN A 310 3.35 -8.76 -7.43
N PHE A 311 4.42 -9.43 -7.85
CA PHE A 311 5.77 -8.89 -7.94
C PHE A 311 6.23 -8.91 -9.39
N VAL A 312 7.18 -8.04 -9.71
CA VAL A 312 7.98 -8.09 -10.92
C VAL A 312 9.22 -8.93 -10.63
N ARG A 313 9.50 -9.89 -11.48
CA ARG A 313 10.74 -10.68 -11.46
C ARG A 313 11.60 -10.24 -12.62
N LEU A 314 12.73 -9.61 -12.30
CA LEU A 314 13.76 -9.20 -13.24
C LEU A 314 14.84 -10.27 -13.27
N THR A 315 15.13 -10.83 -14.46
CA THR A 315 16.21 -11.80 -14.66
C THR A 315 17.29 -11.15 -15.50
N THR A 316 18.55 -11.24 -15.07
CA THR A 316 19.69 -10.66 -15.78
C THR A 316 20.42 -11.72 -16.59
N GLU A 317 21.30 -11.27 -17.51
CA GLU A 317 22.12 -12.10 -18.39
C GLU A 317 23.08 -13.01 -17.60
N SER A 318 23.58 -12.54 -16.44
CA SER A 318 24.40 -13.37 -15.54
C SER A 318 23.60 -14.37 -14.70
N GLY A 319 22.27 -14.41 -14.86
CA GLY A 319 21.40 -15.32 -14.10
C GLY A 319 20.98 -14.77 -12.72
N ARG A 320 21.28 -13.52 -12.37
CA ARG A 320 20.74 -12.90 -11.15
C ARG A 320 19.24 -12.66 -11.31
N VAL A 321 18.51 -12.85 -10.23
CA VAL A 321 17.05 -12.68 -10.21
C VAL A 321 16.66 -11.77 -9.07
N LEU A 322 16.09 -10.61 -9.39
CA LEU A 322 15.52 -9.70 -8.41
C LEU A 322 14.00 -9.76 -8.49
N THR A 323 13.34 -10.00 -7.36
CA THR A 323 11.87 -10.00 -7.27
C THR A 323 11.42 -8.90 -6.31
N LEU A 324 10.59 -7.97 -6.81
CA LEU A 324 10.14 -6.81 -6.04
C LEU A 324 8.80 -6.28 -6.57
N THR A 325 8.12 -5.44 -5.79
CA THR A 325 6.86 -4.83 -6.25
C THR A 325 7.07 -3.88 -7.42
N PRO A 326 6.10 -3.73 -8.33
CA PRO A 326 6.24 -2.88 -9.53
C PRO A 326 6.60 -1.41 -9.24
N ALA A 327 6.15 -0.87 -8.11
CA ALA A 327 6.39 0.50 -7.68
C ALA A 327 7.76 0.72 -7.02
N HIS A 328 8.57 -0.33 -6.85
CA HIS A 328 9.87 -0.26 -6.23
C HIS A 328 10.90 0.38 -7.15
N LEU A 329 11.82 1.17 -6.60
CA LEU A 329 12.86 1.83 -7.38
C LEU A 329 14.10 0.93 -7.53
N VAL A 330 14.63 0.86 -8.76
CA VAL A 330 15.86 0.14 -9.10
C VAL A 330 16.79 1.07 -9.85
N PRO A 331 18.09 1.14 -9.50
CA PRO A 331 19.10 1.87 -10.29
C PRO A 331 19.23 1.25 -11.68
N VAL A 332 19.23 2.10 -12.72
CA VAL A 332 19.38 1.67 -14.13
C VAL A 332 20.48 2.49 -14.79
N GLU A 333 21.37 1.83 -15.55
CA GLU A 333 22.49 2.50 -16.24
C GLU A 333 21.99 3.63 -17.15
N GLY A 334 22.63 4.80 -17.05
CA GLY A 334 22.28 5.99 -17.84
C GLY A 334 20.99 6.70 -17.44
N ARG A 335 20.29 6.19 -16.44
CA ARG A 335 19.14 6.82 -15.78
C ARG A 335 19.38 6.82 -14.28
N SER A 336 18.68 7.65 -13.50
CA SER A 336 18.76 7.58 -12.04
C SER A 336 18.16 6.27 -11.53
N THR A 337 17.12 6.32 -10.76
CA THR A 337 16.30 5.16 -10.38
C THR A 337 15.06 5.09 -11.26
N VAL A 338 14.55 3.88 -11.52
CA VAL A 338 13.36 3.62 -12.32
C VAL A 338 12.45 2.64 -11.55
N PHE A 339 11.15 2.81 -11.65
CA PHE A 339 10.22 1.82 -11.12
C PHE A 339 10.43 0.44 -11.76
N ALA A 340 10.49 -0.62 -10.95
CA ALA A 340 10.72 -1.98 -11.42
C ALA A 340 9.75 -2.42 -12.52
N GLY A 341 8.48 -1.99 -12.42
CA GLY A 341 7.47 -2.25 -13.45
C GLY A 341 7.73 -1.56 -14.80
N ARG A 342 8.65 -0.59 -14.85
CA ARG A 342 9.06 0.12 -16.08
C ARG A 342 10.40 -0.34 -16.62
N VAL A 343 11.11 -1.23 -15.93
CA VAL A 343 12.35 -1.83 -16.41
C VAL A 343 12.01 -2.77 -17.56
N GLN A 344 12.74 -2.64 -18.67
CA GLN A 344 12.52 -3.44 -19.87
C GLN A 344 13.71 -4.36 -20.17
N PRO A 345 13.50 -5.49 -20.85
CA PRO A 345 14.60 -6.26 -21.40
C PRO A 345 15.53 -5.36 -22.24
N GLY A 346 16.83 -5.42 -21.95
CA GLY A 346 17.84 -4.54 -22.52
C GLY A 346 18.35 -3.45 -21.59
N ASP A 347 17.55 -3.03 -20.59
CA ASP A 347 18.04 -2.16 -19.50
C ASP A 347 19.13 -2.88 -18.70
N LYS A 348 20.03 -2.12 -18.06
CA LYS A 348 21.05 -2.70 -17.19
C LYS A 348 20.82 -2.24 -15.75
N ILE A 349 20.86 -3.17 -14.82
CA ILE A 349 20.73 -2.96 -13.38
C ILE A 349 22.02 -3.30 -12.67
N LEU A 350 22.21 -2.76 -11.47
CA LEU A 350 23.46 -2.87 -10.74
C LEU A 350 23.47 -4.14 -9.90
N VAL A 351 24.41 -5.05 -10.17
CA VAL A 351 24.57 -6.34 -9.51
C VAL A 351 25.94 -6.49 -8.88
N ARG A 352 26.03 -7.30 -7.83
CA ARG A 352 27.31 -7.69 -7.25
C ARG A 352 28.02 -8.69 -8.17
N ASP A 353 29.31 -8.48 -8.43
CA ASP A 353 30.12 -9.37 -9.25
C ASP A 353 30.42 -10.69 -8.52
N PRO A 354 30.11 -11.85 -9.12
CA PRO A 354 30.39 -13.14 -8.50
C PRO A 354 31.88 -13.50 -8.44
N ALA A 355 32.74 -12.84 -9.23
CA ALA A 355 34.17 -13.13 -9.26
C ALA A 355 34.91 -12.70 -7.99
N ASP A 356 34.28 -11.93 -7.12
CA ASP A 356 34.87 -11.33 -5.90
C ASP A 356 34.59 -12.11 -4.62
N GLU A 357 34.46 -13.44 -4.65
CA GLU A 357 34.26 -14.20 -3.40
C GLU A 357 35.46 -14.13 -2.43
N ASN A 358 36.63 -13.73 -2.91
CA ASN A 358 37.89 -13.70 -2.13
C ASN A 358 38.48 -12.29 -1.89
N GLU A 359 37.88 -11.24 -2.42
CA GLU A 359 38.38 -9.86 -2.21
C GLU A 359 37.56 -9.09 -1.18
N VAL A 360 38.26 -8.33 -0.33
CA VAL A 360 37.68 -7.46 0.73
C VAL A 360 36.82 -6.33 0.12
N GLN A 361 36.96 -6.08 -1.17
CA GLN A 361 36.29 -5.02 -1.89
C GLN A 361 35.32 -5.62 -2.93
N HIS A 362 34.06 -5.79 -2.53
CA HIS A 362 32.99 -6.30 -3.39
C HIS A 362 32.71 -5.30 -4.53
N ARG A 363 32.97 -5.70 -5.77
CA ARG A 363 32.72 -4.87 -6.96
C ARG A 363 31.28 -4.99 -7.43
N LEU A 364 30.73 -3.88 -7.89
CA LEU A 364 29.44 -3.82 -8.56
C LEU A 364 29.65 -3.71 -10.07
N ARG A 365 28.75 -4.31 -10.83
CA ARG A 365 28.74 -4.18 -12.29
C ARG A 365 27.33 -3.98 -12.81
N TRP A 366 27.22 -3.35 -13.97
CA TRP A 366 25.96 -3.25 -14.70
C TRP A 366 25.70 -4.55 -15.46
N ASP A 367 24.54 -5.16 -15.22
CA ASP A 367 24.14 -6.41 -15.84
C ASP A 367 22.80 -6.25 -16.57
N LYS A 368 22.73 -6.82 -17.77
CA LYS A 368 21.60 -6.61 -18.68
C LYS A 368 20.41 -7.45 -18.26
N VAL A 369 19.25 -6.82 -18.14
CA VAL A 369 17.97 -7.50 -17.92
C VAL A 369 17.56 -8.19 -19.22
N ILE A 370 17.28 -9.49 -19.15
CA ILE A 370 16.83 -10.30 -20.27
C ILE A 370 15.34 -10.65 -20.18
N ASP A 371 14.76 -10.66 -18.97
CA ASP A 371 13.35 -11.00 -18.75
C ASP A 371 12.76 -10.11 -17.65
N ASN A 372 11.50 -9.73 -17.85
CA ASN A 372 10.68 -9.00 -16.88
C ASN A 372 9.27 -9.59 -16.91
N ARG A 373 8.89 -10.33 -15.87
CA ARG A 373 7.57 -10.94 -15.78
C ARG A 373 6.91 -10.76 -14.42
N LEU A 374 5.59 -10.78 -14.39
CA LEU A 374 4.81 -10.82 -13.16
C LEU A 374 4.86 -12.22 -12.54
N VAL A 375 4.97 -12.24 -11.22
CA VAL A 375 4.90 -13.46 -10.40
C VAL A 375 4.07 -13.16 -9.14
N LEU A 376 3.40 -14.18 -8.63
CA LEU A 376 2.68 -14.10 -7.36
C LEU A 376 3.55 -14.75 -6.28
N GLU A 377 3.87 -13.99 -5.24
CA GLU A 377 4.72 -14.45 -4.14
C GLU A 377 4.09 -14.12 -2.79
N GLU A 378 4.53 -14.83 -1.75
CA GLU A 378 4.05 -14.68 -0.39
C GLU A 378 5.05 -13.90 0.48
N GLY A 379 4.50 -13.12 1.40
CA GLY A 379 5.25 -12.27 2.30
C GLY A 379 5.63 -10.93 1.67
N ILE A 380 5.57 -9.89 2.49
CA ILE A 380 5.84 -8.51 2.11
C ILE A 380 6.85 -7.95 3.07
N TYR A 381 8.00 -7.52 2.56
CA TYR A 381 9.10 -7.00 3.38
C TYR A 381 9.73 -5.78 2.72
N ALA A 382 9.69 -4.64 3.39
CA ALA A 382 10.29 -3.40 2.96
C ALA A 382 11.30 -2.89 4.01
N PRO A 383 12.51 -3.46 4.08
CA PRO A 383 13.50 -3.01 5.05
C PRO A 383 13.98 -1.60 4.70
N LEU A 384 14.07 -0.73 5.72
CA LEU A 384 14.69 0.59 5.61
C LEU A 384 16.05 0.55 6.30
N THR A 385 17.10 0.78 5.54
CA THR A 385 18.47 0.95 6.04
C THR A 385 18.79 2.43 6.27
N MET A 386 19.88 2.72 6.98
CA MET A 386 20.37 4.10 7.13
C MET A 386 20.77 4.73 5.80
N GLU A 387 21.28 3.93 4.86
CA GLU A 387 21.73 4.37 3.53
C GLU A 387 20.57 4.56 2.53
N GLY A 388 19.39 4.00 2.82
CA GLY A 388 18.22 4.06 1.94
C GLY A 388 18.31 3.17 0.71
N THR A 389 19.27 2.25 0.67
CA THR A 389 19.50 1.23 -0.35
C THR A 389 19.62 -0.14 0.31
N VAL A 390 19.47 -1.18 -0.46
CA VAL A 390 19.63 -2.58 -0.01
C VAL A 390 20.10 -3.46 -1.16
N LEU A 391 20.91 -4.46 -0.87
CA LEU A 391 21.24 -5.54 -1.81
C LEU A 391 20.34 -6.74 -1.49
N VAL A 392 19.47 -7.08 -2.45
CA VAL A 392 18.57 -8.23 -2.37
C VAL A 392 18.90 -9.16 -3.53
N ASP A 393 19.13 -10.44 -3.22
CA ASP A 393 19.52 -11.46 -4.19
C ASP A 393 20.78 -11.01 -5.04
N ASP A 394 21.71 -10.32 -4.37
CA ASP A 394 22.93 -9.70 -4.94
C ASP A 394 22.65 -8.61 -6.00
N VAL A 395 21.46 -8.00 -6.00
CA VAL A 395 21.10 -6.86 -6.86
C VAL A 395 20.80 -5.64 -6.00
N VAL A 396 21.27 -4.47 -6.44
CA VAL A 396 21.02 -3.20 -5.72
C VAL A 396 19.61 -2.71 -6.01
N ALA A 397 18.90 -2.39 -4.93
CA ALA A 397 17.59 -1.75 -4.99
C ALA A 397 17.51 -0.58 -3.99
N SER A 398 16.59 0.34 -4.21
CA SER A 398 16.25 1.38 -3.24
C SER A 398 15.49 0.76 -2.05
N CYS A 399 15.50 1.37 -0.89
CA CYS A 399 14.52 1.07 0.17
C CYS A 399 13.18 1.76 -0.06
N TYR A 400 13.06 2.58 -1.09
CA TYR A 400 11.91 3.44 -1.34
C TYR A 400 11.14 3.01 -2.58
N ALA A 401 9.89 3.45 -2.63
CA ALA A 401 8.98 3.23 -3.73
C ALA A 401 7.99 4.39 -3.86
N PHE A 402 7.08 4.31 -4.81
CA PHE A 402 5.97 5.23 -5.02
C PHE A 402 6.35 6.58 -5.63
N VAL A 403 7.46 7.20 -5.25
CA VAL A 403 7.95 8.47 -5.79
C VAL A 403 9.14 8.21 -6.69
N ASP A 404 9.10 8.65 -7.95
CA ASP A 404 10.14 8.46 -8.97
C ASP A 404 11.37 9.36 -8.71
N ASN A 405 11.85 9.34 -7.47
CA ASN A 405 13.05 10.05 -7.07
C ASN A 405 13.55 9.52 -5.71
N GLN A 406 14.63 8.74 -5.74
CA GLN A 406 15.20 8.17 -4.52
C GLN A 406 15.73 9.23 -3.55
N GLU A 407 16.36 10.31 -4.04
CA GLU A 407 16.93 11.35 -3.19
C GLU A 407 15.83 12.10 -2.43
N LEU A 408 14.74 12.42 -3.13
CA LEU A 408 13.58 13.05 -2.51
C LEU A 408 12.95 12.15 -1.43
N ALA A 409 12.78 10.86 -1.75
CA ALA A 409 12.26 9.89 -0.77
C ALA A 409 13.21 9.75 0.41
N HIS A 410 14.51 9.63 0.18
CA HIS A 410 15.54 9.54 1.21
C HIS A 410 15.57 10.80 2.10
N PHE A 411 15.42 11.99 1.52
CA PHE A 411 15.29 13.24 2.25
C PHE A 411 14.01 13.28 3.10
N ALA A 412 12.88 12.84 2.56
CA ALA A 412 11.61 12.81 3.30
C ALA A 412 11.69 11.89 4.55
N PHE A 413 12.53 10.84 4.51
CA PHE A 413 12.78 9.98 5.66
C PHE A 413 13.92 10.46 6.59
N LEU A 414 14.57 11.60 6.29
CA LEU A 414 15.65 12.15 7.15
C LEU A 414 15.21 12.33 8.62
N PRO A 415 14.03 12.90 8.95
CA PRO A 415 13.60 13.05 10.34
C PRO A 415 13.50 11.69 11.08
N TYR A 416 13.02 10.66 10.41
CA TYR A 416 12.91 9.32 10.97
C TYR A 416 14.30 8.69 11.21
N ARG A 417 15.23 8.83 10.26
CA ARG A 417 16.61 8.34 10.39
C ARG A 417 17.35 9.05 11.51
N MET A 418 17.21 10.38 11.61
CA MET A 418 17.79 11.16 12.73
C MET A 418 17.23 10.73 14.08
N TRP A 419 15.90 10.55 14.16
CA TRP A 419 15.25 10.05 15.37
C TRP A 419 15.78 8.67 15.78
N SER A 420 15.92 7.75 14.82
CA SER A 420 16.48 6.43 15.07
C SER A 420 17.92 6.50 15.60
N ALA A 421 18.75 7.37 15.02
CA ALA A 421 20.13 7.58 15.48
C ALA A 421 20.20 8.15 16.90
N VAL A 422 19.38 9.17 17.20
CA VAL A 422 19.29 9.79 18.53
C VAL A 422 18.80 8.78 19.57
N ARG A 423 17.74 8.04 19.26
CA ARG A 423 17.21 7.01 20.15
C ARG A 423 18.27 5.98 20.52
N LYS A 424 19.05 5.49 19.55
CA LYS A 424 20.15 4.54 19.78
C LYS A 424 21.27 5.11 20.61
N PHE A 425 21.61 6.39 20.39
CA PHE A 425 22.63 7.06 21.22
C PHE A 425 22.21 7.04 22.70
N PHE A 426 20.95 7.35 23.00
CA PHE A 426 20.44 7.30 24.36
C PHE A 426 20.32 5.86 24.89
N GLU A 427 19.87 4.90 24.08
CA GLU A 427 19.80 3.48 24.48
C GLU A 427 21.19 2.92 24.83
N ARG A 428 22.23 3.25 24.06
CA ARG A 428 23.63 2.87 24.41
C ARG A 428 24.08 3.50 25.70
N ARG A 429 23.81 4.78 25.92
CA ARG A 429 24.17 5.48 27.17
C ARG A 429 23.44 4.93 28.37
N LEU A 430 22.19 4.54 28.24
CA LEU A 430 21.43 3.92 29.31
C LEU A 430 21.95 2.50 29.62
N LEU A 431 22.33 1.73 28.63
CA LEU A 431 22.91 0.40 28.79
C LEU A 431 24.30 0.46 29.45
N GLU A 432 25.12 1.42 29.05
CA GLU A 432 26.41 1.67 29.69
C GLU A 432 26.25 2.06 31.18
N ALA A 433 25.11 2.67 31.56
CA ALA A 433 24.77 3.03 32.93
C ALA A 433 24.10 1.89 33.72
N GLU A 434 23.52 0.89 33.05
CA GLU A 434 22.76 -0.24 33.64
C GLU A 434 23.56 -1.56 33.68
N ASP A 435 24.86 -1.58 33.36
CA ASP A 435 25.68 -2.81 33.28
C ASP A 435 25.79 -3.58 34.61
N LEU A 436 24.92 -3.31 35.56
CA LEU A 436 24.82 -3.98 36.87
C LEU A 436 23.49 -4.70 37.15
N ARG A 437 22.44 -4.61 36.30
CA ARG A 437 21.19 -5.32 36.61
C ARG A 437 20.38 -5.67 35.34
N TYR A 438 20.22 -6.97 35.10
CA TYR A 438 19.09 -7.59 34.40
C TYR A 438 19.19 -7.91 32.92
N THR A 439 19.39 -9.20 32.63
CA THR A 439 19.49 -9.80 31.29
C THR A 439 18.21 -10.44 30.76
N ASP A 440 17.03 -10.35 31.40
CA ASP A 440 15.91 -11.26 31.09
C ASP A 440 14.61 -10.65 30.54
N ALA A 441 14.46 -9.33 30.50
CA ALA A 441 13.16 -8.71 30.06
C ALA A 441 13.10 -8.29 28.60
N ARG A 442 14.14 -8.46 27.79
CA ARG A 442 14.24 -7.91 26.41
C ARG A 442 13.76 -8.82 25.29
N GLN A 443 13.39 -10.06 25.58
CA GLN A 443 13.07 -11.04 24.53
C GLN A 443 11.63 -10.90 23.99
N ASP A 444 10.72 -10.26 24.71
CA ASP A 444 9.30 -10.21 24.35
C ASP A 444 8.88 -8.98 23.51
N SER A 445 9.72 -7.94 23.43
CA SER A 445 9.45 -6.76 22.57
C SER A 445 9.83 -6.95 21.09
N ARG A 446 10.30 -8.11 20.70
CA ARG A 446 10.77 -8.44 19.33
C ARG A 446 9.72 -9.04 18.43
N LYS A 447 8.44 -9.12 18.85
CA LYS A 447 7.33 -9.39 17.91
C LYS A 447 7.26 -8.23 16.94
N GLY A 448 7.83 -8.46 15.74
CA GLY A 448 7.96 -7.43 14.71
C GLY A 448 6.62 -6.82 14.38
N GLN A 449 6.60 -5.50 14.25
CA GLN A 449 5.46 -4.73 13.78
C GLN A 449 5.00 -5.31 12.43
N GLU A 450 3.75 -5.73 12.35
CA GLU A 450 3.10 -6.14 11.12
C GLU A 450 2.31 -4.96 10.57
N GLY A 451 2.32 -4.78 9.23
CA GLY A 451 1.65 -3.69 8.53
C GLY A 451 2.57 -2.53 8.16
N ILE A 452 1.97 -1.47 7.63
CA ILE A 452 2.68 -0.28 7.13
C ILE A 452 3.11 0.60 8.31
N LEU A 453 4.36 1.05 8.29
CA LEU A 453 4.87 2.00 9.28
C LEU A 453 4.05 3.29 9.26
N GLY A 454 3.58 3.75 10.43
CA GLY A 454 2.72 4.95 10.52
C GLY A 454 3.34 6.21 9.91
N TYR A 455 4.67 6.38 10.01
CA TYR A 455 5.38 7.47 9.36
C TYR A 455 5.35 7.35 7.83
N ALA A 456 5.50 6.17 7.27
CA ALA A 456 5.38 5.91 5.83
C ALA A 456 3.94 6.20 5.35
N SER A 457 2.92 5.73 6.08
CA SER A 457 1.51 6.03 5.77
C SER A 457 1.23 7.53 5.75
N PHE A 458 1.79 8.29 6.69
CA PHE A 458 1.68 9.74 6.74
C PHE A 458 2.34 10.42 5.54
N LEU A 459 3.54 9.99 5.15
CA LEU A 459 4.22 10.50 3.96
C LEU A 459 3.47 10.17 2.67
N TYR A 460 2.89 8.98 2.54
CA TYR A 460 2.04 8.61 1.41
C TYR A 460 0.80 9.50 1.33
N TRP A 461 0.14 9.74 2.45
CA TRP A 461 -1.01 10.63 2.51
C TRP A 461 -0.65 12.06 2.08
N ILE A 462 0.42 12.65 2.60
CA ILE A 462 0.89 13.98 2.19
C ILE A 462 1.28 14.01 0.70
N SER A 463 2.00 12.99 0.21
CA SER A 463 2.48 12.95 -1.16
C SER A 463 1.33 13.01 -2.17
N SER A 464 0.17 12.43 -1.85
CA SER A 464 -1.01 12.46 -2.71
C SER A 464 -1.57 13.88 -2.93
N TYR A 465 -1.28 14.84 -2.03
CA TYR A 465 -1.72 16.24 -2.14
C TYR A 465 -0.65 17.17 -2.71
N VAL A 466 0.62 16.91 -2.41
CA VAL A 466 1.72 17.84 -2.71
C VAL A 466 2.50 17.43 -3.96
N THR A 467 2.56 16.14 -4.24
CA THR A 467 3.42 15.61 -5.29
C THR A 467 2.69 15.58 -6.64
N PRO A 468 3.28 16.14 -7.71
CA PRO A 468 2.70 16.04 -9.05
C PRO A 468 2.50 14.57 -9.45
N SER A 469 1.36 14.24 -10.03
CA SER A 469 1.00 12.87 -10.43
C SER A 469 2.02 12.21 -11.38
N ARG A 470 2.84 13.01 -12.07
CA ARG A 470 3.88 12.53 -13.01
C ARG A 470 5.02 11.76 -12.34
N ILE A 471 5.32 12.06 -11.06
CA ILE A 471 6.42 11.43 -10.31
C ILE A 471 5.91 10.37 -9.32
N LEU A 472 4.61 10.12 -9.31
CA LEU A 472 4.02 9.02 -8.56
C LEU A 472 3.90 7.79 -9.47
N TYR A 473 4.03 6.61 -8.90
CA TYR A 473 3.69 5.37 -9.59
C TYR A 473 2.17 5.30 -9.77
N GLN A 474 1.70 5.22 -11.02
CA GLN A 474 0.30 5.07 -11.40
C GLN A 474 0.10 3.76 -12.14
#